data_4510dd95efa7ed355ae532d7cfc0ef35
#
_entry.id   4510dd95efa7ed355ae532d7cfc0ef35
#
_cell.length_a   1.000
_cell.length_b   1.000
_cell.length_c   1.000
_cell.angle_alpha   90.00
_cell.angle_beta   90.00
_cell.angle_gamma   90.00
#
_symmetry.space_group_name_H-M   'P 1'
#
loop_
_entity.id
_entity.type
_entity.pdbx_description
1 polymer ?
#
loop_
_entity_poly.entity_id
_entity_poly.type
_entity_poly.pdbx_seq_one_letter_code
_entity_poly.pdbx_strand_id
1 'polypeptide(L)'
;RTGLPEFENIRQSGKLALTLREGDELVDVKLTNGKSEILLAAANGKAIRFDENDVRPMGRCASGVKGMNVDDSHIIGVTTNTEGQNILIITEKGYGKMSPLEEYRLSKRGGKGVKTVNITEKNGELVSIKAVEGNEDLMIITNEGIIIRLPMEQVKSAGRATQGVRLIKVGEGCLLYTSPS
;
A
#
# COMPACT_ATOMS: atom_id res chain seq x y z
N ARG A 1 -14.23 5.96 4.95
CA ARG A 1 -15.17 5.05 4.26
C ARG A 1 -16.44 5.80 3.95
N THR A 2 -16.87 5.78 2.68
CA THR A 2 -18.06 6.47 2.21
C THR A 2 -18.87 5.51 1.33
N GLY A 3 -20.19 5.50 1.50
CA GLY A 3 -21.07 4.65 0.69
C GLY A 3 -21.12 5.12 -0.78
N LEU A 4 -21.16 4.19 -1.72
CA LEU A 4 -21.25 4.50 -3.16
C LEU A 4 -22.46 5.39 -3.53
N PRO A 5 -23.66 5.26 -2.91
CA PRO A 5 -24.77 6.14 -3.20
C PRO A 5 -24.48 7.64 -3.02
N GLU A 6 -23.52 8.01 -2.15
CA GLU A 6 -23.08 9.39 -1.98
C GLU A 6 -22.43 9.99 -3.24
N PHE A 7 -22.00 9.12 -4.18
CA PHE A 7 -21.36 9.51 -5.43
C PHE A 7 -22.28 9.43 -6.65
N GLU A 8 -23.56 9.13 -6.48
CA GLU A 8 -24.52 9.21 -7.56
C GLU A 8 -24.70 10.65 -8.06
N ASN A 9 -25.13 10.80 -9.31
CA ASN A 9 -25.37 12.10 -9.97
C ASN A 9 -24.15 13.04 -9.93
N ILE A 10 -23.00 12.53 -10.42
CA ILE A 10 -21.76 13.32 -10.54
C ILE A 10 -21.92 14.36 -11.65
N ARG A 11 -21.64 15.63 -11.35
CA ARG A 11 -21.56 16.72 -12.33
C ARG A 11 -20.22 16.68 -13.05
N GLN A 12 -20.10 17.34 -14.19
CA GLN A 12 -18.83 17.45 -14.93
C GLN A 12 -17.68 18.06 -14.06
N SER A 13 -18.01 18.96 -13.13
CA SER A 13 -17.07 19.56 -12.18
C SER A 13 -16.61 18.59 -11.07
N GLY A 14 -17.12 17.35 -11.07
CA GLY A 14 -16.84 16.38 -10.01
C GLY A 14 -17.63 16.64 -8.71
N LYS A 15 -17.34 15.83 -7.72
CA LYS A 15 -17.86 15.96 -6.35
C LYS A 15 -16.70 15.88 -5.35
N LEU A 16 -16.77 16.68 -4.30
CA LEU A 16 -15.87 16.53 -3.16
C LEU A 16 -16.04 15.15 -2.53
N ALA A 17 -14.95 14.38 -2.43
CA ALA A 17 -14.96 13.03 -1.88
C ALA A 17 -14.53 12.96 -0.41
N LEU A 18 -13.66 13.87 0.02
CA LEU A 18 -13.21 14.02 1.39
C LEU A 18 -12.66 15.45 1.61
N THR A 19 -12.54 15.84 2.86
CA THR A 19 -11.86 17.08 3.25
C THR A 19 -10.44 16.74 3.69
N LEU A 20 -9.44 17.14 2.91
CA LEU A 20 -8.04 17.02 3.30
C LEU A 20 -7.69 18.09 4.35
N ARG A 21 -6.83 17.73 5.30
CA ARG A 21 -6.20 18.69 6.21
C ARG A 21 -5.05 19.37 5.49
N GLU A 22 -4.61 20.51 6.01
CA GLU A 22 -3.44 21.19 5.50
C GLU A 22 -2.20 20.26 5.54
N GLY A 23 -1.51 20.15 4.42
CA GLY A 23 -0.35 19.27 4.26
C GLY A 23 -0.65 17.79 4.01
N ASP A 24 -1.93 17.39 4.00
CA ASP A 24 -2.31 16.00 3.65
C ASP A 24 -2.50 15.82 2.15
N GLU A 25 -2.17 14.64 1.67
CA GLU A 25 -2.39 14.21 0.28
C GLU A 25 -3.25 12.95 0.23
N LEU A 26 -3.99 12.78 -0.87
CA LEU A 26 -4.71 11.55 -1.15
C LEU A 26 -3.72 10.51 -1.69
N VAL A 27 -3.49 9.44 -0.93
CA VAL A 27 -2.56 8.37 -1.32
C VAL A 27 -3.22 7.39 -2.28
N ASP A 28 -4.42 6.91 -1.95
CA ASP A 28 -5.13 5.90 -2.74
C ASP A 28 -6.62 5.86 -2.41
N VAL A 29 -7.39 5.18 -3.28
CA VAL A 29 -8.82 4.90 -3.13
C VAL A 29 -9.07 3.43 -3.46
N LYS A 30 -9.76 2.72 -2.58
CA LYS A 30 -10.12 1.32 -2.80
C LYS A 30 -11.63 1.11 -2.72
N LEU A 31 -12.14 0.33 -3.65
CA LEU A 31 -13.51 -0.17 -3.58
C LEU A 31 -13.55 -1.39 -2.66
N THR A 32 -14.49 -1.39 -1.71
CA THR A 32 -14.68 -2.50 -0.77
C THR A 32 -16.11 -3.01 -0.80
N ASN A 33 -16.33 -4.21 -0.29
CA ASN A 33 -17.62 -4.92 -0.38
C ASN A 33 -18.35 -5.08 0.97
N GLY A 34 -17.84 -4.47 2.04
CA GLY A 34 -18.38 -4.61 3.39
C GLY A 34 -17.77 -5.76 4.21
N LYS A 35 -16.95 -6.59 3.59
CA LYS A 35 -16.25 -7.75 4.19
C LYS A 35 -14.76 -7.73 3.94
N SER A 36 -14.22 -6.62 3.44
CA SER A 36 -12.81 -6.50 3.10
C SER A 36 -11.97 -6.25 4.34
N GLU A 37 -10.77 -6.76 4.33
CA GLU A 37 -9.72 -6.40 5.27
C GLU A 37 -8.77 -5.42 4.59
N ILE A 38 -8.42 -4.37 5.30
CA ILE A 38 -7.59 -3.27 4.81
C ILE A 38 -6.18 -3.45 5.34
N LEU A 39 -5.20 -3.37 4.45
CA LEU A 39 -3.78 -3.33 4.81
C LEU A 39 -3.21 -1.97 4.42
N LEU A 40 -2.80 -1.18 5.42
CA LEU A 40 -2.09 0.10 5.23
C LEU A 40 -0.61 -0.12 5.47
N ALA A 41 0.24 0.52 4.66
CA ALA A 41 1.68 0.50 4.84
C ALA A 41 2.27 1.91 4.92
N ALA A 42 3.31 2.04 5.74
CA ALA A 42 4.06 3.27 5.93
C ALA A 42 5.50 3.14 5.39
N ALA A 43 6.10 4.25 4.97
CA ALA A 43 7.46 4.31 4.43
C ALA A 43 8.52 3.70 5.36
N ASN A 44 8.30 3.77 6.67
CA ASN A 44 9.18 3.16 7.69
C ASN A 44 9.15 1.62 7.74
N GLY A 45 8.51 0.97 6.77
CA GLY A 45 8.48 -0.50 6.65
C GLY A 45 7.53 -1.20 7.61
N LYS A 46 6.53 -0.49 8.16
CA LYS A 46 5.46 -1.08 8.96
C LYS A 46 4.16 -1.15 8.18
N ALA A 47 3.31 -2.12 8.50
CA ALA A 47 1.97 -2.26 7.95
C ALA A 47 0.98 -2.71 9.02
N ILE A 48 -0.28 -2.32 8.87
CA ILE A 48 -1.38 -2.70 9.76
C ILE A 48 -2.53 -3.29 8.96
N ARG A 49 -3.07 -4.43 9.41
CA ARG A 49 -4.25 -5.10 8.84
C ARG A 49 -5.41 -4.97 9.81
N PHE A 50 -6.56 -4.52 9.30
CA PHE A 50 -7.78 -4.37 10.10
C PHE A 50 -9.03 -4.57 9.24
N ASP A 51 -10.16 -4.89 9.88
CA ASP A 51 -11.46 -5.03 9.21
C ASP A 51 -11.98 -3.66 8.74
N GLU A 52 -12.52 -3.57 7.51
CA GLU A 52 -13.09 -2.32 7.00
C GLU A 52 -14.22 -1.77 7.88
N ASN A 53 -14.91 -2.63 8.64
CA ASN A 53 -15.98 -2.23 9.55
C ASN A 53 -15.46 -1.55 10.83
N ASP A 54 -14.18 -1.59 11.12
CA ASP A 54 -13.55 -0.74 12.14
C ASP A 54 -13.59 0.75 11.73
N VAL A 55 -13.85 1.05 10.46
CA VAL A 55 -14.07 2.41 9.94
C VAL A 55 -15.56 2.61 9.69
N ARG A 56 -16.23 3.39 10.55
CA ARG A 56 -17.65 3.73 10.36
C ARG A 56 -17.87 4.44 9.01
N PRO A 57 -19.01 4.22 8.34
CA PRO A 57 -19.39 5.04 7.19
C PRO A 57 -19.49 6.52 7.58
N MET A 58 -18.99 7.39 6.73
CA MET A 58 -18.99 8.85 6.91
C MET A 58 -19.36 9.52 5.59
N GLY A 59 -19.93 10.72 5.67
CA GLY A 59 -20.24 11.51 4.49
C GLY A 59 -18.96 12.01 3.78
N ARG A 60 -19.13 12.46 2.53
CA ARG A 60 -18.04 12.93 1.66
C ARG A 60 -17.20 14.09 2.20
N CYS A 61 -17.78 14.95 3.06
CA CYS A 61 -17.07 16.09 3.63
C CYS A 61 -16.26 15.75 4.90
N ALA A 62 -16.21 14.48 5.30
CA ALA A 62 -15.46 14.08 6.48
C ALA A 62 -13.95 14.03 6.16
N SER A 63 -13.12 14.39 7.14
CA SER A 63 -11.65 14.25 7.07
C SER A 63 -11.15 12.83 7.39
N GLY A 64 -12.06 11.92 7.76
CA GLY A 64 -11.71 10.54 8.06
C GLY A 64 -11.25 10.30 9.49
N VAL A 65 -10.72 9.12 9.72
CA VAL A 65 -10.22 8.64 11.03
C VAL A 65 -8.83 8.03 10.86
N LYS A 66 -8.05 8.03 11.94
CA LYS A 66 -6.71 7.45 11.93
C LYS A 66 -6.76 5.94 11.62
N GLY A 67 -6.14 5.52 10.52
CA GLY A 67 -5.99 4.13 10.15
C GLY A 67 -4.79 3.46 10.83
N MET A 68 -3.65 4.15 10.88
CA MET A 68 -2.39 3.67 11.43
C MET A 68 -1.67 4.78 12.21
N ASN A 69 -0.93 4.42 13.23
CA ASN A 69 0.03 5.31 13.87
C ASN A 69 1.40 5.12 13.19
N VAL A 70 1.82 6.12 12.45
CA VAL A 70 3.04 6.08 11.64
C VAL A 70 4.24 6.78 12.27
N ASP A 71 4.06 7.34 13.50
CA ASP A 71 5.07 8.17 14.18
C ASP A 71 5.50 9.33 13.25
N ASP A 72 6.78 9.48 12.92
CA ASP A 72 7.31 10.53 12.02
C ASP A 72 7.34 10.11 10.53
N SER A 73 6.66 9.02 10.16
CA SER A 73 6.58 8.51 8.81
C SER A 73 5.24 8.88 8.14
N HIS A 74 5.02 8.42 6.92
CA HIS A 74 3.77 8.63 6.17
C HIS A 74 3.27 7.31 5.56
N ILE A 75 1.99 7.29 5.20
CA ILE A 75 1.39 6.15 4.49
C ILE A 75 1.82 6.21 3.03
N ILE A 76 2.21 5.05 2.47
CA ILE A 76 2.64 4.93 1.08
C ILE A 76 1.63 4.17 0.23
N GLY A 77 0.69 3.46 0.81
CA GLY A 77 -0.30 2.72 0.05
C GLY A 77 -1.29 1.96 0.92
N VAL A 78 -2.34 1.51 0.26
CA VAL A 78 -3.38 0.66 0.81
C VAL A 78 -3.68 -0.48 -0.15
N THR A 79 -3.92 -1.66 0.38
CA THR A 79 -4.41 -2.82 -0.38
C THR A 79 -5.45 -3.59 0.43
N THR A 80 -6.15 -4.51 -0.20
CA THR A 80 -7.22 -5.30 0.44
C THR A 80 -6.99 -6.78 0.23
N ASN A 81 -7.54 -7.61 1.10
CA ASN A 81 -7.50 -9.08 0.97
C ASN A 81 -8.27 -9.61 -0.25
N THR A 82 -9.09 -8.79 -0.88
CA THR A 82 -9.82 -9.15 -2.10
C THR A 82 -8.98 -9.02 -3.36
N GLU A 83 -7.81 -8.38 -3.29
CA GLU A 83 -6.89 -8.17 -4.41
C GLU A 83 -5.86 -9.30 -4.54
N GLY A 84 -5.65 -10.12 -3.50
CA GLY A 84 -4.75 -11.26 -3.51
C GLY A 84 -4.37 -11.78 -2.12
N GLN A 85 -3.77 -12.96 -2.09
CA GLN A 85 -3.38 -13.64 -0.86
C GLN A 85 -1.91 -13.43 -0.48
N ASN A 86 -1.13 -12.81 -1.35
CA ASN A 86 0.27 -12.50 -1.12
C ASN A 86 0.48 -10.99 -1.11
N ILE A 87 1.33 -10.51 -0.23
CA ILE A 87 1.68 -9.10 -0.12
C ILE A 87 3.04 -8.87 -0.77
N LEU A 88 3.01 -8.22 -1.92
CA LEU A 88 4.20 -7.69 -2.58
C LEU A 88 4.59 -6.38 -1.92
N ILE A 89 5.87 -6.22 -1.59
CA ILE A 89 6.45 -4.96 -1.15
C ILE A 89 7.65 -4.61 -2.01
N ILE A 90 7.85 -3.31 -2.24
CA ILE A 90 9.00 -2.79 -2.98
C ILE A 90 9.55 -1.57 -2.24
N THR A 91 10.88 -1.46 -2.18
CA THR A 91 11.59 -0.35 -1.55
C THR A 91 12.27 0.55 -2.58
N GLU A 92 12.60 1.77 -2.21
CA GLU A 92 13.13 2.80 -3.10
C GLU A 92 14.42 2.39 -3.83
N LYS A 93 15.24 1.51 -3.23
CA LYS A 93 16.50 1.05 -3.83
C LYS A 93 16.38 -0.29 -4.58
N GLY A 94 15.16 -0.65 -5.00
CA GLY A 94 14.93 -1.79 -5.88
C GLY A 94 14.90 -3.15 -5.21
N TYR A 95 14.69 -3.21 -3.91
CA TYR A 95 14.47 -4.47 -3.20
C TYR A 95 12.98 -4.76 -3.10
N GLY A 96 12.63 -6.03 -3.16
CA GLY A 96 11.25 -6.46 -3.01
C GLY A 96 11.16 -7.92 -2.58
N LYS A 97 9.96 -8.30 -2.20
CA LYS A 97 9.60 -9.68 -1.85
C LYS A 97 8.09 -9.84 -1.81
N MET A 98 7.64 -11.06 -1.80
CA MET A 98 6.28 -11.43 -1.42
C MET A 98 6.27 -12.05 -0.03
N SER A 99 5.18 -11.84 0.71
CA SER A 99 4.91 -12.52 1.97
C SER A 99 3.43 -12.90 2.03
N PRO A 100 3.06 -14.07 2.57
CA PRO A 100 1.65 -14.43 2.71
C PRO A 100 0.90 -13.40 3.54
N LEU A 101 -0.33 -13.07 3.15
CA LEU A 101 -1.22 -12.15 3.88
C LEU A 101 -1.46 -12.63 5.32
N GLU A 102 -1.44 -13.93 5.55
CA GLU A 102 -1.64 -14.55 6.86
C GLU A 102 -0.56 -14.14 7.89
N GLU A 103 0.64 -13.76 7.46
CA GLU A 103 1.67 -13.25 8.35
C GLU A 103 1.32 -11.88 8.97
N TYR A 104 0.33 -11.19 8.41
CA TYR A 104 -0.16 -9.90 8.92
C TYR A 104 -1.38 -10.16 9.81
N ARG A 105 -1.19 -10.12 11.12
CA ARG A 105 -2.28 -10.32 12.07
C ARG A 105 -3.40 -9.29 11.87
N LEU A 106 -4.63 -9.73 11.93
CA LEU A 106 -5.79 -8.85 12.01
C LEU A 106 -5.78 -8.12 13.37
N SER A 107 -5.86 -6.80 13.35
CA SER A 107 -5.79 -5.95 14.54
C SER A 107 -6.79 -4.80 14.43
N LYS A 108 -6.93 -3.99 15.45
CA LYS A 108 -7.73 -2.76 15.38
C LYS A 108 -6.94 -1.66 14.67
N ARG A 109 -7.64 -0.80 13.90
CA ARG A 109 -7.06 0.39 13.27
C ARG A 109 -6.41 1.32 14.29
N GLY A 110 -5.54 2.20 13.82
CA GLY A 110 -4.90 3.24 14.65
C GLY A 110 -3.67 2.77 15.44
N GLY A 111 -3.36 1.46 15.42
CA GLY A 111 -2.15 0.91 16.02
C GLY A 111 -0.88 1.18 15.20
N LYS A 112 0.28 0.80 15.74
CA LYS A 112 1.60 0.94 15.08
C LYS A 112 1.85 -0.11 13.99
N GLY A 113 0.99 -1.14 13.88
CA GLY A 113 1.15 -2.23 12.94
C GLY A 113 2.30 -3.18 13.28
N VAL A 114 2.72 -3.93 12.26
CA VAL A 114 3.81 -4.91 12.34
C VAL A 114 4.85 -4.61 11.27
N LYS A 115 6.09 -5.03 11.49
CA LYS A 115 7.17 -4.86 10.50
C LYS A 115 6.84 -5.69 9.24
N THR A 116 6.78 -5.05 8.08
CA THR A 116 6.59 -5.72 6.78
C THR A 116 7.88 -5.87 6.00
N VAL A 117 8.87 -5.02 6.26
CA VAL A 117 10.22 -5.11 5.73
C VAL A 117 11.20 -4.57 6.75
N ASN A 118 12.40 -5.12 6.76
CA ASN A 118 13.50 -4.57 7.55
C ASN A 118 14.20 -3.49 6.72
N ILE A 119 13.93 -2.22 7.04
CA ILE A 119 14.55 -1.06 6.37
C ILE A 119 16.02 -0.96 6.78
N THR A 120 16.89 -0.77 5.81
CA THR A 120 18.32 -0.58 5.96
C THR A 120 18.80 0.43 4.92
N GLU A 121 20.05 0.92 5.07
CA GLU A 121 20.66 1.78 4.04
C GLU A 121 20.75 1.13 2.65
N LYS A 122 20.74 -0.21 2.59
CA LYS A 122 20.82 -0.95 1.32
C LYS A 122 19.53 -0.95 0.54
N ASN A 123 18.37 -1.08 1.21
CA ASN A 123 17.08 -1.20 0.55
C ASN A 123 16.26 0.09 0.55
N GLY A 124 16.58 1.03 1.45
CA GLY A 124 15.87 2.28 1.56
C GLY A 124 14.44 2.13 2.09
N GLU A 125 13.65 3.18 2.02
CA GLU A 125 12.28 3.20 2.52
C GLU A 125 11.32 2.35 1.68
N LEU A 126 10.19 1.97 2.25
CA LEU A 126 9.11 1.29 1.55
C LEU A 126 8.39 2.29 0.64
N VAL A 127 8.24 1.94 -0.64
CA VAL A 127 7.56 2.82 -1.64
C VAL A 127 6.29 2.20 -2.20
N SER A 128 6.11 0.89 -2.09
CA SER A 128 4.91 0.23 -2.60
C SER A 128 4.52 -0.98 -1.77
N ILE A 129 3.21 -1.18 -1.62
CA ILE A 129 2.59 -2.39 -1.09
C ILE A 129 1.39 -2.75 -1.94
N LYS A 130 1.24 -4.03 -2.29
CA LYS A 130 0.11 -4.53 -3.05
C LYS A 130 -0.21 -5.98 -2.69
N ALA A 131 -1.48 -6.30 -2.60
CA ALA A 131 -1.91 -7.69 -2.57
C ALA A 131 -1.95 -8.23 -4.00
N VAL A 132 -1.44 -9.44 -4.20
CA VAL A 132 -1.29 -10.13 -5.49
C VAL A 132 -1.60 -11.61 -5.34
N GLU A 133 -2.03 -12.25 -6.42
CA GLU A 133 -2.21 -13.71 -6.44
C GLU A 133 -0.89 -14.45 -6.70
N GLY A 134 0.06 -13.83 -7.39
CA GLY A 134 1.39 -14.36 -7.68
C GLY A 134 1.57 -14.93 -9.09
N ASN A 135 0.56 -14.79 -9.93
CA ASN A 135 0.57 -15.19 -11.36
C ASN A 135 0.56 -13.99 -12.33
N GLU A 136 0.64 -12.78 -11.78
CA GLU A 136 0.68 -11.54 -12.55
C GLU A 136 2.11 -11.19 -12.97
N ASP A 137 2.24 -10.17 -13.80
CA ASP A 137 3.52 -9.54 -14.10
C ASP A 137 3.69 -8.26 -13.26
N LEU A 138 4.87 -8.08 -12.73
CA LEU A 138 5.27 -6.87 -12.03
C LEU A 138 5.89 -5.89 -13.01
N MET A 139 5.33 -4.69 -13.11
CA MET A 139 5.94 -3.58 -13.84
C MET A 139 6.59 -2.62 -12.84
N ILE A 140 7.88 -2.40 -12.98
CA ILE A 140 8.65 -1.47 -12.16
C ILE A 140 9.04 -0.27 -13.02
N ILE A 141 8.72 0.93 -12.54
CA ILE A 141 9.03 2.19 -13.24
C ILE A 141 9.91 3.03 -12.32
N THR A 142 11.02 3.54 -12.85
CA THR A 142 11.91 4.45 -12.14
C THR A 142 11.60 5.91 -12.47
N ASN A 143 12.06 6.83 -11.64
CA ASN A 143 11.96 8.28 -11.91
C ASN A 143 12.76 8.73 -13.13
N GLU A 144 13.71 7.91 -13.61
CA GLU A 144 14.46 8.14 -14.84
C GLU A 144 13.76 7.60 -16.10
N GLY A 145 12.53 7.06 -15.94
CA GLY A 145 11.74 6.51 -17.04
C GLY A 145 12.14 5.10 -17.48
N ILE A 146 12.96 4.39 -16.71
CA ILE A 146 13.26 2.99 -16.98
C ILE A 146 12.05 2.15 -16.56
N ILE A 147 11.57 1.30 -17.47
CA ILE A 147 10.45 0.39 -17.24
C ILE A 147 10.97 -1.05 -17.37
N ILE A 148 10.71 -1.85 -16.35
CA ILE A 148 11.06 -3.27 -16.33
C ILE A 148 9.81 -4.07 -16.01
N ARG A 149 9.60 -5.15 -16.76
CA ARG A 149 8.56 -6.15 -16.54
C ARG A 149 9.21 -7.42 -16.02
N LEU A 150 8.72 -7.91 -14.89
CA LEU A 150 9.18 -9.13 -14.23
C LEU A 150 7.98 -10.04 -13.97
N PRO A 151 8.03 -11.34 -14.34
CA PRO A 151 7.07 -12.32 -13.86
C PRO A 151 7.12 -12.40 -12.33
N MET A 152 5.96 -12.44 -11.68
CA MET A 152 5.88 -12.53 -10.22
C MET A 152 6.56 -13.79 -9.65
N GLU A 153 6.67 -14.84 -10.45
CA GLU A 153 7.41 -16.07 -10.10
C GLU A 153 8.89 -15.83 -9.78
N GLN A 154 9.48 -14.76 -10.32
CA GLN A 154 10.86 -14.36 -10.04
C GLN A 154 10.99 -13.57 -8.73
N VAL A 155 9.89 -13.12 -8.15
CA VAL A 155 9.90 -12.41 -6.88
C VAL A 155 9.90 -13.43 -5.74
N LYS A 156 10.95 -13.41 -4.94
CA LYS A 156 11.12 -14.37 -3.85
C LYS A 156 10.01 -14.23 -2.80
N SER A 157 9.38 -15.35 -2.47
CA SER A 157 8.56 -15.44 -1.26
C SER A 157 9.48 -15.51 -0.03
N ALA A 158 9.25 -14.66 0.95
CA ALA A 158 10.07 -14.55 2.14
C ALA A 158 9.24 -14.02 3.32
N GLY A 159 9.67 -14.36 4.53
CA GLY A 159 9.03 -13.92 5.75
C GLY A 159 8.90 -12.38 5.87
N ARG A 160 7.83 -11.93 6.49
CA ARG A 160 7.42 -10.53 6.59
C ARG A 160 8.53 -9.58 7.08
N ALA A 161 9.32 -9.97 8.07
CA ALA A 161 10.35 -9.11 8.68
C ALA A 161 11.71 -9.15 7.98
N THR A 162 11.84 -9.81 6.82
CA THR A 162 13.10 -9.88 6.07
C THR A 162 13.37 -8.61 5.27
N GLN A 163 14.60 -8.45 4.79
CA GLN A 163 15.05 -7.30 4.00
C GLN A 163 14.55 -7.34 2.54
N GLY A 164 14.14 -8.52 2.05
CA GLY A 164 13.84 -8.77 0.64
C GLY A 164 15.08 -9.06 -0.19
N VAL A 165 14.88 -9.21 -1.49
CA VAL A 165 15.94 -9.43 -2.48
C VAL A 165 15.95 -8.28 -3.49
N ARG A 166 17.11 -8.03 -4.12
CA ARG A 166 17.18 -7.00 -5.15
C ARG A 166 16.48 -7.48 -6.42
N LEU A 167 15.43 -6.77 -6.82
CA LEU A 167 14.67 -7.02 -8.06
C LEU A 167 15.28 -6.24 -9.23
N ILE A 168 15.75 -5.03 -8.97
CA ILE A 168 16.36 -4.13 -9.96
C ILE A 168 17.54 -3.42 -9.34
N LYS A 169 18.58 -3.17 -10.15
CA LYS A 169 19.68 -2.28 -9.77
C LYS A 169 19.32 -0.86 -10.22
N VAL A 170 19.06 0.01 -9.28
CA VAL A 170 18.83 1.45 -9.53
C VAL A 170 20.14 2.21 -9.41
N GLY A 171 20.33 3.26 -10.21
CA GLY A 171 21.47 4.19 -10.10
C GLY A 171 21.38 5.04 -8.83
N GLU A 172 22.46 5.78 -8.52
CA GLU A 172 22.44 6.75 -7.43
C GLU A 172 21.40 7.84 -7.73
N GLY A 173 20.50 8.11 -6.76
CA GLY A 173 19.42 9.08 -6.91
C GLY A 173 18.19 8.58 -7.70
N CYS A 174 18.20 7.36 -8.22
CA CYS A 174 17.06 6.76 -8.88
C CYS A 174 16.07 6.22 -7.85
N LEU A 175 14.81 6.65 -7.94
CA LEU A 175 13.71 6.20 -7.12
C LEU A 175 12.74 5.33 -7.93
N LEU A 176 12.07 4.41 -7.27
CA LEU A 176 11.09 3.54 -7.90
C LEU A 176 9.68 4.09 -7.74
N TYR A 177 8.94 4.07 -8.84
CA TYR A 177 7.49 4.10 -8.86
C TYR A 177 7.00 2.75 -9.34
N THR A 178 6.12 2.09 -8.59
CA THR A 178 5.48 0.87 -9.05
C THR A 178 4.08 1.18 -9.51
N SER A 179 3.78 0.86 -10.75
CA SER A 179 2.40 0.75 -11.21
C SER A 179 2.14 -0.73 -11.48
N PRO A 180 1.17 -1.32 -10.86
CA PRO A 180 0.71 -2.65 -11.24
C PRO A 180 -0.25 -2.50 -12.41
N SER A 181 -0.06 -3.31 -13.39
CA SER A 181 -1.03 -3.52 -14.47
C SER A 181 -2.13 -4.47 -14.01
#